data_8313c8199b8fc0145c3cc0f1fbbeb23a
#
_entry.id   8313c8199b8fc0145c3cc0f1fbbeb23a
#
_cell.length_a   1.000
_cell.length_b   1.000
_cell.length_c   1.000
_cell.angle_alpha   90.00
_cell.angle_beta   90.00
_cell.angle_gamma   90.00
#
_symmetry.space_group_name_H-M   'P 1'
#
loop_
_entity.id
_entity.type
_entity.pdbx_description
1 polymer ?
#
loop_
_entity_poly.entity_id
_entity_poly.type
_entity_poly.pdbx_seq_one_letter_code
_entity_poly.pdbx_strand_id
1 'polypeptide(L)'
;MSQRAKYVKIPAMPKIGRNAPCPCGSGKKYKKCCLLNQDGSPASVPPIKYRAVYTDLDQLSNSVVDLINQRKLDKAEAVSRRLLSEYPDQVDGFDRLAMVYEARGDRKKAAEYYRKAADFARSNPGFAQNSIDWFLSEAKKMESDH
;
A
#
# COMPACT_ATOMS: atom_id res chain seq x y z
N MET A 1 -17.24 5.95 -10.91
CA MET A 1 -17.91 6.25 -9.64
C MET A 1 -16.88 6.27 -8.53
N SER A 2 -16.69 7.42 -7.92
CA SER A 2 -15.72 7.60 -6.84
C SER A 2 -16.29 6.98 -5.56
N GLN A 3 -15.79 5.83 -5.15
CA GLN A 3 -16.07 5.35 -3.80
C GLN A 3 -15.16 6.14 -2.84
N ARG A 4 -15.66 7.27 -2.37
CA ARG A 4 -15.11 7.90 -1.19
C ARG A 4 -15.21 6.89 -0.05
N ALA A 5 -14.07 6.47 0.47
CA ALA A 5 -14.04 5.73 1.72
C ALA A 5 -14.86 6.52 2.75
N LYS A 6 -16.02 5.99 3.10
CA LYS A 6 -16.81 6.56 4.19
C LYS A 6 -16.02 6.28 5.46
N TYR A 7 -15.38 7.31 5.99
CA TYR A 7 -14.88 7.26 7.35
C TYR A 7 -16.07 6.96 8.26
N VAL A 8 -16.19 5.73 8.69
CA VAL A 8 -17.10 5.38 9.76
C VAL A 8 -16.54 6.03 11.02
N LYS A 9 -17.22 7.07 11.49
CA LYS A 9 -16.89 7.71 12.75
C LYS A 9 -17.03 6.65 13.84
N ILE A 10 -15.88 6.14 14.30
CA ILE A 10 -15.85 5.18 15.40
C ILE A 10 -16.45 5.90 16.61
N PRO A 11 -17.51 5.40 17.23
CA PRO A 11 -18.04 6.03 18.43
C PRO A 11 -16.94 6.10 19.47
N ALA A 12 -16.81 7.27 20.11
CA ALA A 12 -15.82 7.47 21.16
C ALA A 12 -15.97 6.34 22.18
N MET A 13 -14.91 5.61 22.44
CA MET A 13 -14.90 4.55 23.44
C MET A 13 -15.35 5.12 24.77
N PRO A 14 -16.27 4.46 25.48
CA PRO A 14 -16.67 4.91 26.80
C PRO A 14 -15.43 5.00 27.69
N LYS A 15 -15.30 6.12 28.43
CA LYS A 15 -14.20 6.30 29.38
C LYS A 15 -14.21 5.18 30.40
N ILE A 16 -13.19 4.36 30.40
CA ILE A 16 -13.06 3.24 31.34
C ILE A 16 -12.74 3.82 32.72
N GLY A 17 -13.56 3.49 33.70
CA GLY A 17 -13.31 3.90 35.09
C GLY A 17 -12.03 3.27 35.63
N ARG A 18 -11.25 4.03 36.44
CA ARG A 18 -9.97 3.55 37.02
C ARG A 18 -10.10 2.22 37.77
N ASN A 19 -11.24 1.98 38.41
CA ASN A 19 -11.53 0.77 39.19
C ASN A 19 -12.23 -0.33 38.38
N ALA A 20 -12.59 -0.08 37.12
CA ALA A 20 -13.19 -1.06 36.24
C ALA A 20 -12.20 -2.18 35.86
N PRO A 21 -12.70 -3.38 35.54
CA PRO A 21 -11.82 -4.43 35.03
C PRO A 21 -11.11 -3.96 33.75
N CYS A 22 -9.81 -4.26 33.65
CA CYS A 22 -9.03 -3.84 32.49
C CYS A 22 -9.53 -4.55 31.23
N PRO A 23 -9.75 -3.83 30.12
CA PRO A 23 -10.25 -4.42 28.87
C PRO A 23 -9.23 -5.33 28.17
N CYS A 24 -7.96 -5.38 28.68
CA CYS A 24 -6.93 -6.29 28.16
C CYS A 24 -7.16 -7.76 28.53
N GLY A 25 -8.17 -8.07 29.36
CA GLY A 25 -8.51 -9.43 29.78
C GLY A 25 -7.62 -9.99 30.90
N SER A 26 -6.76 -9.18 31.54
CA SER A 26 -5.86 -9.61 32.64
C SER A 26 -6.56 -9.89 33.97
N GLY A 27 -7.85 -9.54 34.11
CA GLY A 27 -8.60 -9.64 35.36
C GLY A 27 -8.22 -8.60 36.43
N LYS A 28 -7.25 -7.73 36.16
CA LYS A 28 -6.79 -6.65 37.05
C LYS A 28 -7.62 -5.38 36.84
N LYS A 29 -7.69 -4.53 37.87
CA LYS A 29 -8.33 -3.21 37.74
C LYS A 29 -7.52 -2.35 36.75
N TYR A 30 -8.21 -1.54 35.94
CA TYR A 30 -7.60 -0.70 34.93
C TYR A 30 -6.44 0.17 35.46
N LYS A 31 -6.62 0.76 36.66
CA LYS A 31 -5.59 1.55 37.36
C LYS A 31 -4.33 0.78 37.73
N LYS A 32 -4.40 -0.55 37.87
CA LYS A 32 -3.26 -1.44 38.23
C LYS A 32 -2.73 -2.24 37.03
N CYS A 33 -3.18 -1.95 35.84
CA CYS A 33 -2.80 -2.64 34.60
C CYS A 33 -2.44 -1.62 33.52
N CYS A 34 -3.29 -1.40 32.56
CA CYS A 34 -2.97 -0.53 31.42
C CYS A 34 -2.81 0.97 31.78
N LEU A 35 -3.44 1.44 32.88
CA LEU A 35 -3.29 2.83 33.32
C LEU A 35 -1.90 3.11 33.92
N LEU A 36 -1.24 2.15 34.54
CA LEU A 36 0.12 2.31 35.09
C LEU A 36 1.20 2.44 34.00
N ASN A 37 0.92 1.99 32.79
CA ASN A 37 1.84 2.09 31.67
C ASN A 37 1.78 3.46 30.96
N GLN A 38 1.02 4.41 31.50
CA GLN A 38 0.91 5.76 30.95
C GLN A 38 1.93 6.74 31.51
N ASP A 39 2.69 6.36 32.54
CA ASP A 39 3.72 7.21 33.13
C ASP A 39 5.05 7.08 32.40
N GLY A 40 5.22 7.87 31.34
CA GLY A 40 6.52 8.24 30.79
C GLY A 40 7.13 7.35 29.71
N SER A 41 6.56 6.22 29.38
CA SER A 41 6.82 5.58 28.09
C SER A 41 5.64 5.87 27.16
N PRO A 42 5.87 6.09 25.84
CA PRO A 42 4.74 6.05 24.93
C PRO A 42 4.08 4.71 25.21
N ALA A 43 2.91 4.77 25.83
CA ALA A 43 2.09 3.59 25.98
C ALA A 43 2.20 2.89 24.64
N SER A 44 2.65 1.64 24.63
CA SER A 44 2.32 0.80 23.51
C SER A 44 0.80 0.84 23.45
N VAL A 45 0.26 1.85 22.78
CA VAL A 45 -1.05 1.77 22.20
C VAL A 45 -1.03 0.35 21.67
N PRO A 46 -1.87 -0.60 22.18
CA PRO A 46 -1.94 -1.90 21.56
C PRO A 46 -2.01 -1.53 20.09
N PRO A 47 -1.10 -2.04 19.25
CA PRO A 47 -1.15 -1.63 17.88
C PRO A 47 -2.61 -1.78 17.54
N ILE A 48 -3.28 -0.66 17.28
CA ILE A 48 -4.55 -0.73 16.60
C ILE A 48 -4.11 -1.61 15.47
N LYS A 49 -4.45 -2.89 15.55
CA LYS A 49 -4.24 -3.78 14.44
C LYS A 49 -5.11 -3.16 13.37
N TYR A 50 -4.58 -2.11 12.72
CA TYR A 50 -4.99 -1.84 11.39
C TYR A 50 -4.66 -3.16 10.69
N ARG A 51 -5.59 -4.06 10.76
CA ARG A 51 -5.64 -5.14 9.81
C ARG A 51 -5.87 -4.37 8.54
N ALA A 52 -4.76 -3.98 7.91
CA ALA A 52 -4.81 -3.50 6.57
C ALA A 52 -5.63 -4.56 5.85
N VAL A 53 -6.87 -4.24 5.54
CA VAL A 53 -7.70 -5.11 4.71
C VAL A 53 -7.08 -4.94 3.35
N TYR A 54 -6.02 -5.71 3.10
CA TYR A 54 -5.43 -5.80 1.78
C TYR A 54 -6.50 -6.35 0.87
N THR A 55 -6.87 -5.58 -0.10
CA THR A 55 -7.72 -6.03 -1.19
C THR A 55 -6.98 -7.10 -2.01
N ASP A 56 -7.70 -7.88 -2.79
CA ASP A 56 -7.06 -8.85 -3.70
C ASP A 56 -6.09 -8.14 -4.66
N LEU A 57 -6.40 -6.91 -5.06
CA LEU A 57 -5.51 -6.04 -5.84
C LEU A 57 -4.19 -5.79 -5.08
N ASP A 58 -4.26 -5.38 -3.82
CA ASP A 58 -3.06 -5.11 -3.01
C ASP A 58 -2.20 -6.35 -2.84
N GLN A 59 -2.82 -7.51 -2.64
CA GLN A 59 -2.12 -8.79 -2.49
C GLN A 59 -1.39 -9.16 -3.79
N LEU A 60 -2.05 -9.05 -4.94
CA LEU A 60 -1.44 -9.29 -6.24
C LEU A 60 -0.31 -8.29 -6.52
N SER A 61 -0.55 -7.02 -6.30
CA SER A 61 0.43 -5.95 -6.51
C SER A 61 1.68 -6.14 -5.64
N ASN A 62 1.51 -6.46 -4.36
CA ASN A 62 2.62 -6.73 -3.44
C ASN A 62 3.36 -8.02 -3.79
N SER A 63 2.67 -9.05 -4.25
CA SER A 63 3.31 -10.32 -4.66
C SER A 63 4.28 -10.13 -5.84
N VAL A 64 4.03 -9.16 -6.72
CA VAL A 64 4.97 -8.80 -7.79
C VAL A 64 6.29 -8.30 -7.22
N VAL A 65 6.25 -7.42 -6.24
CA VAL A 65 7.44 -6.88 -5.57
C VAL A 65 8.25 -7.99 -4.91
N ASP A 66 7.56 -8.90 -4.21
CA ASP A 66 8.18 -10.06 -3.57
C ASP A 66 8.86 -10.97 -4.61
N LEU A 67 8.21 -11.22 -5.73
CA LEU A 67 8.76 -12.03 -6.82
C LEU A 67 9.97 -11.37 -7.48
N ILE A 68 9.98 -10.05 -7.64
CA ILE A 68 11.14 -9.27 -8.11
C ILE A 68 12.31 -9.43 -7.13
N ASN A 69 12.06 -9.28 -5.83
CA ASN A 69 13.08 -9.43 -4.80
C ASN A 69 13.67 -10.86 -4.75
N GLN A 70 12.85 -11.87 -5.07
CA GLN A 70 13.28 -13.26 -5.19
C GLN A 70 13.93 -13.59 -6.55
N ARG A 71 14.08 -12.61 -7.44
CA ARG A 71 14.58 -12.80 -8.82
C ARG A 71 13.73 -13.72 -9.70
N LYS A 72 12.48 -13.92 -9.35
CA LYS A 72 11.50 -14.71 -10.12
C LYS A 72 10.76 -13.83 -11.12
N LEU A 73 11.51 -13.23 -12.04
CA LEU A 73 11.01 -12.16 -12.92
C LEU A 73 9.93 -12.63 -13.90
N ASP A 74 9.98 -13.87 -14.38
CA ASP A 74 8.94 -14.40 -15.27
C ASP A 74 7.59 -14.54 -14.55
N LYS A 75 7.64 -14.99 -13.29
CA LYS A 75 6.44 -15.05 -12.45
C LYS A 75 5.92 -13.64 -12.11
N ALA A 76 6.82 -12.73 -11.81
CA ALA A 76 6.47 -11.33 -11.55
C ALA A 76 5.78 -10.69 -12.76
N GLU A 77 6.28 -10.94 -13.97
CA GLU A 77 5.64 -10.48 -15.21
C GLU A 77 4.25 -11.08 -15.40
N ALA A 78 4.10 -12.40 -15.19
CA ALA A 78 2.81 -13.08 -15.31
C ALA A 78 1.76 -12.48 -14.36
N VAL A 79 2.13 -12.24 -13.10
CA VAL A 79 1.23 -11.61 -12.10
C VAL A 79 0.92 -10.16 -12.49
N SER A 80 1.88 -9.40 -13.00
CA SER A 80 1.66 -8.02 -13.46
C SER A 80 0.71 -7.96 -14.66
N ARG A 81 0.80 -8.90 -15.58
CA ARG A 81 -0.15 -9.01 -16.70
C ARG A 81 -1.54 -9.41 -16.22
N ARG A 82 -1.62 -10.26 -15.21
CA ARG A 82 -2.88 -10.58 -14.56
C ARG A 82 -3.51 -9.35 -13.91
N LEU A 83 -2.72 -8.48 -13.25
CA LEU A 83 -3.19 -7.20 -12.72
C LEU A 83 -3.82 -6.33 -13.81
N LEU A 84 -3.21 -6.21 -14.99
CA LEU A 84 -3.79 -5.47 -16.11
C LEU A 84 -5.11 -6.06 -16.59
N SER A 85 -5.23 -7.38 -16.59
CA SER A 85 -6.42 -8.09 -17.06
C SER A 85 -7.59 -8.02 -16.08
N GLU A 86 -7.31 -8.22 -14.78
CA GLU A 86 -8.33 -8.27 -13.73
C GLU A 86 -8.71 -6.89 -13.21
N TYR A 87 -7.77 -5.94 -13.25
CA TYR A 87 -7.94 -4.57 -12.75
C TYR A 87 -7.53 -3.53 -13.80
N PRO A 88 -8.22 -3.48 -14.95
CA PRO A 88 -7.85 -2.59 -16.05
C PRO A 88 -8.05 -1.10 -15.73
N ASP A 89 -8.79 -0.80 -14.69
CA ASP A 89 -9.06 0.54 -14.16
C ASP A 89 -8.07 0.99 -13.07
N GLN A 90 -7.01 0.20 -12.85
CA GLN A 90 -5.96 0.49 -11.87
C GLN A 90 -4.59 0.65 -12.56
N VAL A 91 -3.77 1.54 -12.00
CA VAL A 91 -2.43 1.83 -12.52
C VAL A 91 -1.41 0.73 -12.22
N ASP A 92 -1.71 -0.10 -11.23
CA ASP A 92 -0.79 -1.09 -10.65
C ASP A 92 -0.17 -2.02 -11.69
N GLY A 93 -0.95 -2.50 -12.65
CA GLY A 93 -0.44 -3.40 -13.68
C GLY A 93 0.66 -2.76 -14.54
N PHE A 94 0.52 -1.49 -14.91
CA PHE A 94 1.53 -0.75 -15.67
C PHE A 94 2.78 -0.50 -14.83
N ASP A 95 2.60 -0.04 -13.59
CA ASP A 95 3.69 0.23 -12.65
C ASP A 95 4.51 -1.03 -12.35
N ARG A 96 3.83 -2.13 -12.04
CA ARG A 96 4.49 -3.40 -11.74
C ARG A 96 5.22 -4.00 -12.96
N LEU A 97 4.68 -3.87 -14.17
CA LEU A 97 5.39 -4.26 -15.39
C LEU A 97 6.64 -3.42 -15.62
N ALA A 98 6.57 -2.10 -15.39
CA ALA A 98 7.74 -1.24 -15.46
C ALA A 98 8.85 -1.72 -14.50
N MET A 99 8.50 -2.02 -13.24
CA MET A 99 9.45 -2.55 -12.25
C MET A 99 10.06 -3.90 -12.66
N VAL A 100 9.28 -4.79 -13.27
CA VAL A 100 9.78 -6.09 -13.76
C VAL A 100 10.82 -5.88 -14.85
N TYR A 101 10.53 -5.02 -15.83
CA TYR A 101 11.48 -4.74 -16.92
C TYR A 101 12.71 -3.97 -16.43
N GLU A 102 12.56 -3.08 -15.47
CA GLU A 102 13.69 -2.43 -14.80
C GLU A 102 14.59 -3.49 -14.13
N ALA A 103 14.02 -4.43 -13.38
CA ALA A 103 14.74 -5.53 -12.74
C ALA A 103 15.44 -6.46 -13.73
N ARG A 104 14.90 -6.62 -14.95
CA ARG A 104 15.52 -7.37 -16.06
C ARG A 104 16.64 -6.61 -16.75
N GLY A 105 16.75 -5.32 -16.51
CA GLY A 105 17.67 -4.43 -17.25
C GLY A 105 17.13 -4.00 -18.61
N ASP A 106 15.89 -4.32 -18.96
CA ASP A 106 15.23 -3.83 -20.18
C ASP A 106 14.67 -2.43 -19.96
N ARG A 107 15.58 -1.46 -19.95
CA ARG A 107 15.27 -0.06 -19.65
C ARG A 107 14.27 0.55 -20.64
N LYS A 108 14.34 0.15 -21.89
CA LYS A 108 13.44 0.65 -22.94
C LYS A 108 11.99 0.28 -22.64
N LYS A 109 11.73 -0.99 -22.31
CA LYS A 109 10.40 -1.44 -21.93
C LYS A 109 9.97 -0.86 -20.58
N ALA A 110 10.87 -0.75 -19.62
CA ALA A 110 10.58 -0.10 -18.35
C ALA A 110 10.09 1.34 -18.57
N ALA A 111 10.79 2.13 -19.37
CA ALA A 111 10.39 3.50 -19.72
C ALA A 111 9.02 3.54 -20.40
N GLU A 112 8.75 2.62 -21.31
CA GLU A 112 7.47 2.51 -22.01
C GLU A 112 6.32 2.29 -21.03
N TYR A 113 6.48 1.35 -20.08
CA TYR A 113 5.43 1.06 -19.10
C TYR A 113 5.26 2.18 -18.06
N TYR A 114 6.32 2.87 -17.64
CA TYR A 114 6.20 4.07 -16.81
C TYR A 114 5.44 5.18 -17.52
N ARG A 115 5.63 5.36 -18.83
CA ARG A 115 4.84 6.30 -19.62
C ARG A 115 3.37 5.89 -19.72
N LYS A 116 3.09 4.61 -19.94
CA LYS A 116 1.71 4.08 -19.93
C LYS A 116 1.04 4.33 -18.58
N ALA A 117 1.76 4.16 -17.48
CA ALA A 117 1.27 4.48 -16.13
C ALA A 117 0.96 5.98 -15.98
N ALA A 118 1.84 6.85 -16.48
CA ALA A 118 1.62 8.30 -16.48
C ALA A 118 0.40 8.70 -17.31
N ASP A 119 0.23 8.15 -18.51
CA ASP A 119 -0.91 8.42 -19.40
C ASP A 119 -2.21 7.93 -18.79
N PHE A 120 -2.19 6.74 -18.16
CA PHE A 120 -3.33 6.23 -17.42
C PHE A 120 -3.71 7.18 -16.27
N ALA A 121 -2.74 7.59 -15.45
CA ALA A 121 -2.97 8.51 -14.33
C ALA A 121 -3.50 9.87 -14.82
N ARG A 122 -2.99 10.36 -15.95
CA ARG A 122 -3.46 11.63 -16.56
C ARG A 122 -4.91 11.56 -17.04
N SER A 123 -5.34 10.40 -17.51
CA SER A 123 -6.71 10.17 -17.98
C SER A 123 -7.72 9.90 -16.86
N ASN A 124 -7.25 9.73 -15.63
CA ASN A 124 -8.09 9.41 -14.48
C ASN A 124 -8.02 10.54 -13.43
N PRO A 125 -9.13 11.23 -13.15
CA PRO A 125 -9.12 12.44 -12.32
C PRO A 125 -8.82 12.20 -10.83
N GLY A 126 -8.68 10.94 -10.40
CA GLY A 126 -8.34 10.58 -9.02
C GLY A 126 -6.85 10.66 -8.70
N PHE A 127 -5.99 10.81 -9.71
CA PHE A 127 -4.54 10.88 -9.52
C PHE A 127 -4.07 12.32 -9.33
N ALA A 128 -3.21 12.52 -8.32
CA ALA A 128 -2.56 13.80 -8.11
C ALA A 128 -1.45 14.04 -9.16
N GLN A 129 -1.20 15.31 -9.49
CA GLN A 129 -0.17 15.69 -10.46
C GLN A 129 1.21 15.14 -10.12
N ASN A 130 1.57 15.12 -8.83
CA ASN A 130 2.85 14.57 -8.38
C ASN A 130 3.04 13.07 -8.70
N SER A 131 1.96 12.29 -8.75
CA SER A 131 2.03 10.87 -9.14
C SER A 131 2.35 10.74 -10.62
N ILE A 132 1.75 11.59 -11.47
CA ILE A 132 2.04 11.63 -12.91
C ILE A 132 3.49 12.03 -13.14
N ASP A 133 3.95 13.07 -12.45
CA ASP A 133 5.32 13.57 -12.55
C ASP A 133 6.34 12.53 -12.10
N TRP A 134 6.00 11.73 -11.09
CA TRP A 134 6.84 10.63 -10.64
C TRP A 134 7.02 9.57 -11.73
N PHE A 135 5.93 9.09 -12.35
CA PHE A 135 6.03 8.12 -13.45
C PHE A 135 6.85 8.63 -14.63
N LEU A 136 6.67 9.90 -15.00
CA LEU A 136 7.46 10.53 -16.06
C LEU A 136 8.94 10.65 -15.70
N SER A 137 9.24 10.95 -14.44
CA SER A 137 10.61 11.00 -13.93
C SER A 137 11.27 9.62 -13.99
N GLU A 138 10.57 8.56 -13.60
CA GLU A 138 11.09 7.19 -13.69
C GLU A 138 11.31 6.77 -15.15
N ALA A 139 10.40 7.10 -16.05
CA ALA A 139 10.57 6.85 -17.48
C ALA A 139 11.84 7.57 -18.01
N LYS A 140 12.04 8.82 -17.65
CA LYS A 140 13.21 9.60 -18.05
C LYS A 140 14.52 9.03 -17.51
N LYS A 141 14.54 8.55 -16.28
CA LYS A 141 15.70 7.84 -15.72
C LYS A 141 16.07 6.61 -16.54
N MET A 142 15.06 5.83 -16.94
CA MET A 142 15.29 4.63 -17.76
C MET A 142 15.89 4.97 -19.13
N GLU A 143 15.63 6.15 -19.66
CA GLU A 143 16.16 6.60 -20.97
C GLU A 143 17.52 7.27 -20.91
N SER A 144 17.84 7.91 -19.78
CA SER A 144 19.03 8.77 -19.66
C SER A 144 20.31 8.03 -19.27
N ASP A 145 20.21 6.84 -18.71
CA ASP A 145 21.37 6.04 -18.35
C ASP A 145 21.73 5.07 -19.50
N HIS A 146 22.63 5.47 -20.29
CA HIS A 146 23.37 4.61 -21.23
C HIS A 146 24.64 4.07 -20.58
#